data_9ae2a3de84cbfca87ef1befbfef284bb
#
_entry.id   9ae2a3de84cbfca87ef1befbfef284bb
#
_cell.length_a   1.000
_cell.length_b   1.000
_cell.length_c   1.000
_cell.angle_alpha   90.00
_cell.angle_beta   90.00
_cell.angle_gamma   90.00
#
_symmetry.space_group_name_H-M   'P 1'
#
loop_
_entity.id
_entity.type
_entity.pdbx_description
1 polymer ?
#
loop_
_entity_poly.entity_id
_entity_poly.type
_entity_poly.pdbx_seq_one_letter_code
_entity_poly.pdbx_strand_id
1 'polypeptide(L)'
;WVVQRISVADPLAVLKTREIPAVSGLQSTSQIVATRIGSFRLDPSKYPVNAQVTFQVAVETTGPQVTAQLFNLTDSVIVSGSVLVSVSTLPAFLTSGALTLPPGQKDYEVQLFMASGAPTDHVECTSAKVILTWG
;
A
#
# COMPACT_ATOMS: atom_id res chain seq x y z
N TRP A 1 35.49 3.71 26.14
CA TRP A 1 35.06 3.76 25.64
C TRP A 1 34.30 3.87 25.18
N VAL A 2 34.18 4.00 25.14
CA VAL A 2 33.43 4.17 24.49
C VAL A 2 32.74 4.46 24.00
N VAL A 3 32.87 4.56 23.93
CA VAL A 3 32.25 4.85 23.20
C VAL A 3 31.49 4.86 22.81
N GLN A 4 31.58 4.77 22.84
CA GLN A 4 30.94 4.73 22.21
C GLN A 4 29.97 4.64 21.94
N ARG A 5 30.23 4.43 22.02
CA ARG A 5 29.36 4.31 21.66
C ARG A 5 28.50 4.54 21.31
N ILE A 6 28.51 4.79 21.35
CA ILE A 6 27.65 5.10 20.88
C ILE A 6 27.09 5.15 20.29
N SER A 7 27.32 5.06 20.11
CA SER A 7 26.85 5.04 19.30
C SER A 7 26.20 4.95 18.92
N VAL A 8 26.42 4.86 19.10
CA VAL A 8 25.83 4.80 18.61
C VAL A 8 25.12 4.81 18.28
N ALA A 9 25.10 4.79 18.17
CA ALA A 9 24.32 4.90 17.85
C ALA A 9 23.64 5.08 17.48
N ASP A 10 23.89 4.72 17.39
CA ASP A 10 23.24 5.25 16.95
C ASP A 10 21.88 5.25 16.87
N PRO A 11 21.50 5.81 17.32
CA PRO A 11 20.06 5.97 17.34
C PRO A 11 19.51 6.28 16.01
N LEU A 12 20.29 6.79 15.13
CA LEU A 12 19.82 7.01 13.79
C LEU A 12 19.59 5.73 13.08
N ALA A 13 20.19 4.67 13.51
CA ALA A 13 19.91 3.37 12.96
C ALA A 13 18.56 2.85 13.43
N VAL A 14 17.86 3.60 14.28
CA VAL A 14 16.61 3.14 14.89
C VAL A 14 15.43 3.77 14.19
N LEU A 15 15.31 3.53 12.91
CA LEU A 15 14.04 3.72 12.23
C LEU A 15 13.12 2.58 12.62
N LYS A 16 11.92 2.93 13.03
CA LYS A 16 10.90 1.96 13.39
C LYS A 16 9.92 1.83 12.23
N THR A 17 9.51 0.60 11.99
CA THR A 17 8.62 0.28 10.88
C THR A 17 7.51 -0.61 11.38
N ARG A 18 6.29 -0.31 10.97
CA ARG A 18 5.15 -1.19 11.15
C ARG A 18 4.53 -1.46 9.80
N GLU A 19 4.40 -2.74 9.47
CA GLU A 19 3.73 -3.16 8.23
C GLU A 19 2.34 -3.67 8.58
N ILE A 20 1.36 -3.19 7.83
CA ILE A 20 -0.03 -3.62 7.97
C ILE A 20 -0.41 -4.29 6.66
N PRO A 21 -0.44 -5.64 6.62
CA PRO A 21 -0.77 -6.36 5.41
C PRO A 21 -2.27 -6.25 5.13
N ALA A 22 -2.60 -6.07 3.85
CA ALA A 22 -3.98 -6.08 3.39
C ALA A 22 -4.22 -7.24 2.42
N VAL A 23 -3.20 -7.62 1.65
CA VAL A 23 -3.25 -8.76 0.74
C VAL A 23 -1.96 -9.56 0.95
N SER A 24 -2.09 -10.83 1.28
CA SER A 24 -0.95 -11.71 1.54
C SER A 24 -1.02 -13.00 0.73
N GLY A 25 -1.80 -13.03 -0.32
CA GLY A 25 -1.92 -14.15 -1.23
C GLY A 25 -2.43 -13.67 -2.57
N LEU A 26 -2.35 -14.52 -3.59
CA LEU A 26 -2.74 -14.13 -4.94
C LEU A 26 -4.20 -13.71 -4.99
N GLN A 27 -4.45 -12.52 -5.50
CA GLN A 27 -5.76 -12.00 -5.84
C GLN A 27 -5.76 -11.60 -7.30
N SER A 28 -6.86 -11.85 -8.00
CA SER A 28 -6.95 -11.63 -9.43
C SER A 28 -8.33 -11.05 -9.77
N THR A 29 -8.39 -10.20 -10.77
CA THR A 29 -9.66 -9.70 -11.28
C THR A 29 -9.56 -9.44 -12.78
N SER A 30 -10.69 -9.60 -13.46
CA SER A 30 -10.86 -9.23 -14.86
C SER A 30 -11.79 -8.02 -15.01
N GLN A 31 -12.08 -7.33 -13.92
CA GLN A 31 -13.01 -6.19 -13.92
C GLN A 31 -12.29 -4.90 -14.29
N ILE A 32 -13.03 -4.03 -14.99
CA ILE A 32 -12.57 -2.67 -15.27
C ILE A 32 -13.10 -1.66 -14.24
N VAL A 33 -13.81 -2.15 -13.23
CA VAL A 33 -14.28 -1.34 -12.11
C VAL A 33 -13.51 -1.74 -10.87
N ALA A 34 -13.32 -0.80 -9.95
CA ALA A 34 -12.56 -1.03 -8.73
C ALA A 34 -13.13 -2.24 -7.97
N THR A 35 -12.29 -3.24 -7.75
CA THR A 35 -12.66 -4.49 -7.11
C THR A 35 -11.87 -4.63 -5.81
N ARG A 36 -12.56 -4.84 -4.70
CA ARG A 36 -11.92 -5.03 -3.41
C ARG A 36 -11.19 -6.36 -3.39
N ILE A 37 -9.89 -6.31 -3.03
CA ILE A 37 -9.07 -7.52 -2.91
C ILE A 37 -8.53 -7.72 -1.50
N GLY A 38 -8.65 -6.75 -0.63
CA GLY A 38 -8.22 -6.85 0.75
C GLY A 38 -8.67 -5.64 1.54
N SER A 39 -8.53 -5.70 2.85
CA SER A 39 -8.93 -4.61 3.72
C SER A 39 -8.09 -4.61 4.99
N PHE A 40 -8.08 -3.47 5.66
CA PHE A 40 -7.39 -3.30 6.94
C PHE A 40 -8.01 -2.11 7.68
N ARG A 41 -7.69 -2.04 8.96
CA ARG A 41 -8.13 -0.95 9.83
C ARG A 41 -6.91 -0.24 10.36
N LEU A 42 -6.93 1.09 10.39
CA LEU A 42 -5.80 1.87 10.81
C LEU A 42 -6.26 3.15 11.49
N ASP A 43 -5.60 3.48 12.60
CA ASP A 43 -5.73 4.74 13.30
C ASP A 43 -4.35 5.39 13.36
N PRO A 44 -4.08 6.39 12.48
CA PRO A 44 -2.76 7.03 12.47
C PRO A 44 -2.42 7.74 13.77
N SER A 45 -3.41 8.14 14.57
CA SER A 45 -3.16 8.85 15.81
C SER A 45 -2.50 7.97 16.89
N LYS A 46 -2.45 6.65 16.66
CA LYS A 46 -1.78 5.71 17.55
C LYS A 46 -0.28 5.59 17.27
N TYR A 47 0.22 6.33 16.31
CA TYR A 47 1.63 6.36 15.92
C TYR A 47 2.19 7.75 16.11
N PRO A 48 3.53 7.91 16.18
CA PRO A 48 4.12 9.24 16.32
C PRO A 48 3.68 10.19 15.20
N VAL A 49 3.59 11.47 15.51
CA VAL A 49 3.12 12.48 14.54
C VAL A 49 4.04 12.58 13.31
N ASN A 50 5.30 12.18 13.45
CA ASN A 50 6.24 12.20 12.34
C ASN A 50 6.25 10.88 11.55
N ALA A 51 5.38 9.95 11.87
CA ALA A 51 5.30 8.70 11.12
C ALA A 51 4.87 8.97 9.69
N GLN A 52 5.60 8.39 8.75
CA GLN A 52 5.25 8.45 7.32
C GLN A 52 4.51 7.19 6.95
N VAL A 53 3.50 7.34 6.11
CA VAL A 53 2.67 6.23 5.64
C VAL A 53 2.87 6.07 4.15
N THR A 54 3.19 4.86 3.71
CA THR A 54 3.29 4.53 2.28
C THR A 54 2.47 3.30 1.98
N PHE A 55 2.06 3.16 0.73
CA PHE A 55 1.32 2.01 0.22
C PHE A 55 2.20 1.27 -0.78
N GLN A 56 2.34 -0.04 -0.61
CA GLN A 56 3.20 -0.87 -1.44
C GLN A 56 2.43 -2.07 -1.96
N VAL A 57 2.58 -2.34 -3.25
CA VAL A 57 1.90 -3.45 -3.91
C VAL A 57 2.86 -4.21 -4.81
N ALA A 58 2.56 -5.49 -5.03
CA ALA A 58 3.19 -6.31 -6.06
C ALA A 58 2.08 -6.73 -7.02
N VAL A 59 2.14 -6.24 -8.25
CA VAL A 59 1.09 -6.44 -9.24
C VAL A 59 1.67 -6.86 -10.59
N GLU A 60 0.83 -7.50 -11.41
CA GLU A 60 1.14 -7.82 -12.79
C GLU A 60 -0.14 -7.87 -13.61
N THR A 61 0.00 -7.79 -14.92
CA THR A 61 -1.14 -7.79 -15.84
C THR A 61 -0.83 -8.63 -17.06
N THR A 62 -1.86 -9.14 -17.72
CA THR A 62 -1.70 -9.84 -18.99
C THR A 62 -1.50 -8.89 -20.18
N GLY A 63 -1.65 -7.57 -19.96
CA GLY A 63 -1.45 -6.57 -21.01
C GLY A 63 -2.05 -5.21 -20.71
N PRO A 64 -3.31 -5.13 -20.27
CA PRO A 64 -3.90 -3.84 -19.94
C PRO A 64 -3.23 -3.23 -18.71
N GLN A 65 -3.36 -1.92 -18.56
CA GLN A 65 -2.87 -1.26 -17.37
C GLN A 65 -3.60 -1.76 -16.13
N VAL A 66 -2.84 -2.15 -15.11
CA VAL A 66 -3.37 -2.50 -13.79
C VAL A 66 -3.31 -1.27 -12.90
N THR A 67 -4.36 -1.07 -12.12
CA THR A 67 -4.41 -0.02 -11.11
C THR A 67 -4.69 -0.66 -9.75
N ALA A 68 -3.89 -0.28 -8.76
CA ALA A 68 -4.12 -0.62 -7.36
C ALA A 68 -4.22 0.68 -6.57
N GLN A 69 -5.17 0.75 -5.65
CA GLN A 69 -5.39 1.97 -4.86
C GLN A 69 -5.97 1.64 -3.50
N LEU A 70 -5.85 2.59 -2.58
CA LEU A 70 -6.50 2.52 -1.28
C LEU A 70 -7.80 3.32 -1.31
N PHE A 71 -8.83 2.75 -0.75
CA PHE A 71 -10.12 3.41 -0.58
C PHE A 71 -10.47 3.47 0.90
N ASN A 72 -10.78 4.66 1.39
CA ASN A 72 -11.22 4.87 2.76
C ASN A 72 -12.72 4.57 2.82
N LEU A 73 -13.07 3.40 3.33
CA LEU A 73 -14.46 2.96 3.43
C LEU A 73 -15.27 3.83 4.37
N THR A 74 -14.66 4.25 5.47
CA THR A 74 -15.36 5.04 6.49
C THR A 74 -15.82 6.39 5.92
N ASP A 75 -14.96 7.03 5.15
CA ASP A 75 -15.24 8.35 4.58
C ASP A 75 -15.67 8.29 3.11
N SER A 76 -15.71 7.11 2.51
CA SER A 76 -16.10 6.86 1.11
C SER A 76 -15.29 7.70 0.12
N VAL A 77 -13.96 7.65 0.25
CA VAL A 77 -13.08 8.44 -0.61
C VAL A 77 -11.80 7.66 -0.92
N ILE A 78 -11.30 7.82 -2.15
CA ILE A 78 -10.00 7.27 -2.54
C ILE A 78 -8.92 8.05 -1.78
N VAL A 79 -7.96 7.32 -1.20
CA VAL A 79 -6.83 7.96 -0.51
C VAL A 79 -5.95 8.63 -1.56
N SER A 80 -5.80 9.96 -1.45
CA SER A 80 -5.02 10.74 -2.38
C SER A 80 -3.55 10.28 -2.36
N GLY A 81 -2.98 10.08 -3.54
CA GLY A 81 -1.59 9.62 -3.68
C GLY A 81 -1.42 8.11 -3.62
N SER A 82 -2.49 7.34 -3.39
CA SER A 82 -2.40 5.88 -3.27
C SER A 82 -2.59 5.15 -4.60
N VAL A 83 -2.89 5.85 -5.69
CA VAL A 83 -3.15 5.22 -6.98
C VAL A 83 -1.82 4.81 -7.62
N LEU A 84 -1.62 3.52 -7.81
CA LEU A 84 -0.41 2.95 -8.39
C LEU A 84 -0.78 2.17 -9.64
N VAL A 85 -0.04 2.40 -10.73
CA VAL A 85 -0.35 1.78 -12.02
C VAL A 85 0.87 1.09 -12.59
N SER A 86 0.64 0.04 -13.38
CA SER A 86 1.69 -0.68 -14.08
C SER A 86 1.12 -1.27 -15.36
N VAL A 87 2.00 -1.45 -16.35
CA VAL A 87 1.68 -2.20 -17.58
C VAL A 87 2.57 -3.44 -17.72
N SER A 88 3.30 -3.78 -16.66
CA SER A 88 4.24 -4.88 -16.68
C SER A 88 3.53 -6.23 -16.68
N THR A 89 3.94 -7.11 -17.58
CA THR A 89 3.47 -8.50 -17.61
C THR A 89 4.25 -9.39 -16.67
N LEU A 90 5.26 -8.84 -16.00
CA LEU A 90 6.01 -9.50 -14.93
C LEU A 90 5.68 -8.79 -13.63
N PRO A 91 5.85 -9.46 -12.48
CA PRO A 91 5.56 -8.82 -11.19
C PRO A 91 6.30 -7.50 -11.05
N ALA A 92 5.57 -6.46 -10.69
CA ALA A 92 6.11 -5.13 -10.47
C ALA A 92 5.83 -4.72 -9.02
N PHE A 93 6.89 -4.26 -8.33
CA PHE A 93 6.77 -3.77 -6.96
C PHE A 93 6.67 -2.25 -7.03
N LEU A 94 5.54 -1.73 -6.59
CA LEU A 94 5.24 -0.30 -6.64
C LEU A 94 5.05 0.23 -5.23
N THR A 95 5.58 1.42 -4.97
CA THR A 95 5.44 2.08 -3.68
C THR A 95 4.96 3.51 -3.90
N SER A 96 3.97 3.93 -3.15
CA SER A 96 3.48 5.30 -3.19
C SER A 96 4.46 6.26 -2.54
N GLY A 97 4.28 7.57 -2.77
CA GLY A 97 4.86 8.59 -1.91
C GLY A 97 4.19 8.57 -0.54
N ALA A 98 4.60 9.49 0.30
CA ALA A 98 4.01 9.64 1.63
C ALA A 98 2.52 10.00 1.50
N LEU A 99 1.68 9.28 2.24
CA LEU A 99 0.25 9.50 2.25
C LEU A 99 -0.14 10.29 3.49
N THR A 100 -1.18 11.10 3.35
CA THR A 100 -1.80 11.78 4.49
C THR A 100 -3.14 11.11 4.76
N LEU A 101 -3.24 10.47 5.91
CA LEU A 101 -4.48 9.81 6.33
C LEU A 101 -5.18 10.65 7.38
N PRO A 102 -6.52 10.71 7.36
CA PRO A 102 -7.24 11.44 8.39
C PRO A 102 -7.05 10.80 9.76
N PRO A 103 -7.09 11.59 10.84
CA PRO A 103 -6.97 11.05 12.19
C PRO A 103 -8.17 10.20 12.55
N GLY A 104 -7.97 9.30 13.50
CA GLY A 104 -9.01 8.41 13.97
C GLY A 104 -8.98 7.07 13.27
N GLN A 105 -9.71 6.12 13.84
CA GLN A 105 -9.78 4.77 13.31
C GLN A 105 -10.70 4.73 12.10
N LYS A 106 -10.16 4.27 10.96
CA LYS A 106 -10.90 4.15 9.71
C LYS A 106 -10.70 2.76 9.14
N ASP A 107 -11.67 2.30 8.38
CA ASP A 107 -11.57 1.08 7.60
C ASP A 107 -11.16 1.43 6.18
N TYR A 108 -10.19 0.68 5.65
CA TYR A 108 -9.66 0.87 4.30
C TYR A 108 -9.75 -0.43 3.52
N GLU A 109 -9.89 -0.31 2.22
CA GLU A 109 -9.76 -1.47 1.34
C GLU A 109 -8.74 -1.20 0.26
N VAL A 110 -8.13 -2.28 -0.24
CA VAL A 110 -7.29 -2.25 -1.44
C VAL A 110 -8.19 -2.62 -2.61
N GLN A 111 -8.18 -1.79 -3.63
CA GLN A 111 -8.96 -2.01 -4.85
C GLN A 111 -8.01 -2.26 -6.01
N LEU A 112 -8.40 -3.19 -6.87
CA LEU A 112 -7.63 -3.59 -8.04
C LEU A 112 -8.56 -3.61 -9.25
N PHE A 113 -8.09 -3.13 -10.40
CA PHE A 113 -8.87 -3.19 -11.64
C PHE A 113 -8.00 -2.98 -12.88
N MET A 114 -8.57 -3.33 -14.04
CA MET A 114 -7.95 -3.07 -15.34
C MET A 114 -8.47 -1.76 -15.90
N ALA A 115 -7.62 -1.03 -16.63
CA ALA A 115 -8.06 0.17 -17.35
C ALA A 115 -9.00 -0.21 -18.52
N SER A 116 -8.70 -1.34 -19.18
CA SER A 116 -9.50 -1.89 -20.27
C SER A 116 -9.05 -3.33 -20.45
N GLY A 117 -9.71 -4.07 -21.31
CA GLY A 117 -9.25 -5.42 -21.58
C GLY A 117 -10.28 -6.28 -22.26
N ALA A 118 -9.82 -7.37 -22.86
CA ALA A 118 -10.66 -8.42 -23.40
C ALA A 118 -11.12 -9.33 -22.26
N PRO A 119 -12.14 -10.17 -22.49
CA PRO A 119 -12.62 -11.07 -21.45
C PRO A 119 -11.58 -12.05 -20.92
N THR A 120 -10.52 -12.29 -21.69
CA THR A 120 -9.42 -13.18 -21.30
C THR A 120 -8.34 -12.47 -20.51
N ASP A 121 -8.35 -11.13 -20.46
CA ASP A 121 -7.35 -10.37 -19.71
C ASP A 121 -7.68 -10.39 -18.23
N HIS A 122 -6.62 -10.32 -17.43
CA HIS A 122 -6.74 -10.19 -15.99
C HIS A 122 -5.53 -9.47 -15.41
N VAL A 123 -5.69 -8.99 -14.19
CA VAL A 123 -4.63 -8.38 -13.40
C VAL A 123 -4.53 -9.11 -12.08
N GLU A 124 -3.33 -9.15 -11.51
CA GLU A 124 -3.05 -9.90 -10.29
C GLU A 124 -2.32 -9.04 -9.28
N CYS A 125 -2.58 -9.29 -8.01
CA CYS A 125 -1.87 -8.69 -6.90
C CYS A 125 -1.52 -9.81 -5.92
N THR A 126 -0.24 -9.96 -5.62
CA THR A 126 0.22 -10.99 -4.70
C THR A 126 0.51 -10.45 -3.30
N SER A 127 0.66 -9.13 -3.18
CA SER A 127 0.96 -8.49 -1.91
C SER A 127 0.51 -7.04 -1.96
N ALA A 128 -0.13 -6.59 -0.90
CA ALA A 128 -0.45 -5.18 -0.70
C ALA A 128 -0.38 -4.90 0.78
N LYS A 129 0.32 -3.82 1.13
CA LYS A 129 0.49 -3.45 2.53
C LYS A 129 0.67 -1.95 2.67
N VAL A 130 0.38 -1.46 3.86
CA VAL A 130 0.66 -0.10 4.27
C VAL A 130 1.83 -0.16 5.24
N ILE A 131 2.78 0.73 5.06
CA ILE A 131 4.00 0.77 5.87
C ILE A 131 4.05 2.11 6.57
N LEU A 132 4.19 2.07 7.90
CA LEU A 132 4.44 3.25 8.70
C LEU A 132 5.89 3.22 9.14
N THR A 133 6.58 4.36 8.98
CA THR A 133 8.00 4.49 9.34
C THR A 133 8.19 5.76 10.14
N TRP A 134 8.92 5.68 11.25
CA TRP A 134 9.25 6.83 12.10
C TRP A 134 10.59 6.58 12.79
N GLY A 135 11.20 7.65 13.26
CA GLY A 135 12.50 7.54 13.93
C GLY A 135 12.63 8.42 15.14
#